data_be738f063f6af1a0a2d8ae86e3e679a8
#
_entry.id   be738f063f6af1a0a2d8ae86e3e679a8
#
_cell.length_a   1.000
_cell.length_b   1.000
_cell.length_c   1.000
_cell.angle_alpha   90.00
_cell.angle_beta   90.00
_cell.angle_gamma   90.00
#
_symmetry.space_group_name_H-M   'P 1'
#
loop_
_entity.id
_entity.type
_entity.pdbx_description
1 polymer ?
#
loop_
_entity_poly.entity_id
_entity_poly.type
_entity_poly.pdbx_seq_one_letter_code
_entity_poly.pdbx_strand_id
1 'polypeptide(L)'
;TLSTLFPLGNGFTIHTAGDILLVGGGVGTAPMLQYGKALLKAGARPHFLLGGRSAKDILQLERFRELGEVSVTTEDATLGERGFVTQHSILGAKHFDAAAACGPKPMMRAVALWARQAGVPCEVSLENMMACGLGACLCCVEKTVRGNVCVCTEGPVFPTTELTWF
;
A
#
# COMPACT_ATOMS: atom_id res chain seq x y z
N THR A 1 23.32 17.58 -8.21
CA THR A 1 22.68 17.17 -9.47
C THR A 1 22.18 15.76 -9.30
N LEU A 2 20.91 15.48 -9.60
CA LEU A 2 20.31 14.15 -9.63
C LEU A 2 19.99 13.80 -11.07
N SER A 3 20.35 12.59 -11.50
CA SER A 3 19.84 12.01 -12.74
C SER A 3 18.57 11.24 -12.42
N THR A 4 17.45 11.62 -13.04
CA THR A 4 16.15 11.02 -12.79
C THR A 4 15.51 10.57 -14.08
N LEU A 5 14.80 9.45 -14.01
CA LEU A 5 13.96 8.92 -15.08
C LEU A 5 12.53 8.85 -14.57
N PHE A 6 11.64 9.68 -15.09
CA PHE A 6 10.21 9.67 -14.75
C PHE A 6 9.37 10.38 -15.83
N PRO A 7 8.04 10.20 -15.82
CA PRO A 7 7.30 9.29 -14.96
C PRO A 7 7.54 7.83 -15.32
N LEU A 8 7.49 6.94 -14.32
CA LEU A 8 7.57 5.49 -14.51
C LEU A 8 6.31 4.82 -13.96
N GLY A 9 5.76 3.90 -14.76
CA GLY A 9 4.65 3.04 -14.36
C GLY A 9 3.36 3.78 -14.02
N ASN A 10 2.51 3.12 -13.22
CA ASN A 10 1.17 3.55 -12.85
C ASN A 10 1.04 3.75 -11.34
N GLY A 11 0.30 4.78 -10.93
CA GLY A 11 -0.04 5.04 -9.53
C GLY A 11 -1.32 4.35 -9.08
N PHE A 12 -1.66 4.52 -7.80
CA PHE A 12 -2.94 4.07 -7.24
C PHE A 12 -4.13 4.80 -7.86
N THR A 13 -5.26 4.12 -7.94
CA THR A 13 -6.54 4.69 -8.39
C THR A 13 -6.99 5.81 -7.45
N ILE A 14 -7.26 7.01 -7.97
CA ILE A 14 -7.74 8.13 -7.18
C ILE A 14 -9.26 8.04 -7.03
N HIS A 15 -9.71 7.67 -5.84
CA HIS A 15 -11.13 7.66 -5.47
C HIS A 15 -11.59 9.08 -5.12
N THR A 16 -12.79 9.45 -5.52
CA THR A 16 -13.38 10.78 -5.30
C THR A 16 -14.37 10.81 -4.13
N ALA A 17 -14.65 9.67 -3.52
CA ALA A 17 -15.54 9.51 -2.37
C ALA A 17 -15.21 8.19 -1.65
N GLY A 18 -15.83 7.99 -0.49
CA GLY A 18 -15.74 6.75 0.29
C GLY A 18 -14.61 6.72 1.31
N ASP A 19 -14.57 5.66 2.08
CA ASP A 19 -13.57 5.37 3.11
C ASP A 19 -12.51 4.45 2.52
N ILE A 20 -11.29 4.95 2.34
CA ILE A 20 -10.21 4.23 1.66
C ILE A 20 -9.14 3.84 2.69
N LEU A 21 -8.93 2.53 2.85
CA LEU A 21 -7.90 2.00 3.75
C LEU A 21 -6.53 2.03 3.08
N LEU A 22 -5.56 2.70 3.71
CA LEU A 22 -4.18 2.82 3.25
C LEU A 22 -3.26 2.09 4.22
N VAL A 23 -2.75 0.93 3.81
CA VAL A 23 -1.90 0.09 4.65
C VAL A 23 -0.44 0.29 4.27
N GLY A 24 0.36 0.75 5.22
CA GLY A 24 1.78 0.99 5.03
C GLY A 24 2.65 0.21 6.02
N GLY A 25 3.76 -0.36 5.54
CA GLY A 25 4.74 -1.03 6.39
C GLY A 25 6.17 -0.66 6.02
N GLY A 26 6.98 -0.30 7.02
CA GLY A 26 8.35 0.13 6.79
C GLY A 26 8.43 1.34 5.83
N VAL A 27 9.31 1.27 4.83
CA VAL A 27 9.46 2.34 3.82
C VAL A 27 8.18 2.52 2.98
N GLY A 28 7.33 1.50 2.85
CA GLY A 28 6.04 1.57 2.14
C GLY A 28 5.02 2.53 2.74
N THR A 29 5.27 3.09 3.92
CA THR A 29 4.45 4.18 4.48
C THR A 29 4.58 5.49 3.68
N ALA A 30 5.73 5.73 3.06
CA ALA A 30 6.00 6.99 2.34
C ALA A 30 5.02 7.24 1.16
N PRO A 31 4.78 6.29 0.24
CA PRO A 31 3.80 6.48 -0.83
C PRO A 31 2.37 6.62 -0.28
N MET A 32 2.03 5.98 0.84
CA MET A 32 0.70 6.11 1.47
C MET A 32 0.42 7.54 1.92
N LEU A 33 1.43 8.27 2.42
CA LEU A 33 1.27 9.68 2.80
C LEU A 33 0.88 10.56 1.60
N GLN A 34 1.56 10.36 0.47
CA GLN A 34 1.28 11.13 -0.75
C GLN A 34 -0.06 10.75 -1.38
N TYR A 35 -0.39 9.45 -1.38
CA TYR A 35 -1.66 8.96 -1.87
C TYR A 35 -2.83 9.47 -1.02
N GLY A 36 -2.70 9.47 0.32
CA GLY A 36 -3.70 10.03 1.22
C GLY A 36 -3.99 11.51 0.96
N LYS A 37 -2.96 12.31 0.66
CA LYS A 37 -3.15 13.72 0.25
C LYS A 37 -3.97 13.84 -1.05
N ALA A 38 -3.68 12.98 -2.02
CA ALA A 38 -4.40 12.98 -3.29
C ALA A 38 -5.87 12.58 -3.11
N LEU A 39 -6.15 11.57 -2.29
CA LEU A 39 -7.50 11.14 -1.95
C LEU A 39 -8.29 12.23 -1.23
N LEU A 40 -7.71 12.86 -0.21
CA LEU A 40 -8.35 13.93 0.53
C LEU A 40 -8.68 15.12 -0.39
N LYS A 41 -7.76 15.49 -1.28
CA LYS A 41 -8.00 16.54 -2.29
C LYS A 41 -9.10 16.18 -3.27
N ALA A 42 -9.26 14.90 -3.58
CA ALA A 42 -10.29 14.39 -4.48
C ALA A 42 -11.67 14.23 -3.82
N GLY A 43 -11.76 14.30 -2.47
CA GLY A 43 -13.01 14.19 -1.71
C GLY A 43 -13.24 12.84 -1.02
N ALA A 44 -12.30 11.90 -1.11
CA ALA A 44 -12.36 10.65 -0.37
C ALA A 44 -11.79 10.81 1.05
N ARG A 45 -12.09 9.86 1.93
CA ARG A 45 -11.63 9.82 3.32
C ARG A 45 -10.53 8.76 3.49
N PRO A 46 -9.25 9.16 3.57
CA PRO A 46 -8.16 8.23 3.82
C PRO A 46 -8.15 7.76 5.28
N HIS A 47 -7.99 6.45 5.48
CA HIS A 47 -7.77 5.80 6.77
C HIS A 47 -6.45 5.06 6.71
N PHE A 48 -5.50 5.48 7.52
CA PHE A 48 -4.16 4.90 7.52
C PHE A 48 -4.05 3.76 8.54
N LEU A 49 -3.50 2.64 8.12
CA LEU A 49 -3.11 1.54 9.00
C LEU A 49 -1.61 1.30 8.83
N LEU A 50 -0.84 1.74 9.81
CA LEU A 50 0.61 1.73 9.75
C LEU A 50 1.17 0.59 10.61
N GLY A 51 2.08 -0.19 10.04
CA GLY A 51 2.74 -1.31 10.71
C GLY A 51 4.25 -1.11 10.85
N GLY A 52 4.77 -1.46 12.02
CA GLY A 52 6.20 -1.44 12.31
C GLY A 52 6.57 -2.49 13.35
N ARG A 53 7.88 -2.73 13.55
CA ARG A 53 8.35 -3.59 14.64
C ARG A 53 8.21 -2.90 15.99
N SER A 54 8.40 -1.58 16.01
CA SER A 54 8.32 -0.73 17.21
C SER A 54 7.83 0.67 16.86
N ALA A 55 7.54 1.48 17.87
CA ALA A 55 7.15 2.89 17.69
C ALA A 55 8.16 3.71 16.87
N LYS A 56 9.45 3.34 16.92
CA LYS A 56 10.53 4.03 16.20
C LYS A 56 10.43 3.82 14.68
N ASP A 57 9.76 2.77 14.24
CA ASP A 57 9.58 2.44 12.82
C ASP A 57 8.37 3.17 12.20
N ILE A 58 7.53 3.78 13.05
CA ILE A 58 6.36 4.55 12.60
C ILE A 58 6.77 6.02 12.39
N LEU A 59 7.28 6.28 11.20
CA LEU A 59 7.79 7.62 10.86
C LEU A 59 6.65 8.57 10.46
N GLN A 60 6.84 9.86 10.74
CA GLN A 60 5.95 10.95 10.29
C GLN A 60 4.49 10.80 10.74
N LEU A 61 4.22 10.17 11.88
CA LEU A 61 2.88 9.87 12.38
C LEU A 61 1.95 11.10 12.38
N GLU A 62 2.45 12.26 12.82
CA GLU A 62 1.65 13.49 12.88
C GLU A 62 1.19 13.95 11.48
N ARG A 63 2.03 13.77 10.45
CA ARG A 63 1.65 14.10 9.08
C ARG A 63 0.53 13.21 8.54
N PHE A 64 0.46 11.96 8.99
CA PHE A 64 -0.67 11.09 8.66
C PHE A 64 -1.94 11.53 9.38
N ARG A 65 -1.83 11.92 10.66
CA ARG A 65 -2.95 12.43 11.46
C ARG A 65 -3.57 13.71 10.90
N GLU A 66 -2.78 14.55 10.26
CA GLU A 66 -3.28 15.74 9.56
C GLU A 66 -4.16 15.41 8.34
N LEU A 67 -4.03 14.22 7.78
CA LEU A 67 -4.71 13.80 6.55
C LEU A 67 -5.93 12.92 6.78
N GLY A 68 -6.02 12.23 7.91
CA GLY A 68 -7.12 11.31 8.19
C GLY A 68 -6.94 10.52 9.48
N GLU A 69 -7.82 9.56 9.70
CA GLU A 69 -7.72 8.65 10.83
C GLU A 69 -6.49 7.74 10.69
N VAL A 70 -5.80 7.52 11.81
CA VAL A 70 -4.59 6.68 11.84
C VAL A 70 -4.72 5.59 12.88
N SER A 71 -4.60 4.37 12.44
CA SER A 71 -4.44 3.15 13.23
C SER A 71 -3.00 2.66 13.14
N VAL A 72 -2.48 2.10 14.20
CA VAL A 72 -1.08 1.65 14.25
C VAL A 72 -1.00 0.26 14.88
N THR A 73 -0.14 -0.59 14.33
CA THR A 73 0.30 -1.82 14.96
C THR A 73 1.80 -1.84 15.12
N THR A 74 2.28 -2.34 16.26
CA THR A 74 3.70 -2.65 16.46
C THR A 74 3.85 -4.06 17.04
N GLU A 75 4.88 -4.78 16.57
CA GLU A 75 5.13 -6.15 17.02
C GLU A 75 5.43 -6.21 18.52
N ASP A 76 6.14 -5.19 19.03
CA ASP A 76 6.53 -5.06 20.46
C ASP A 76 5.49 -4.36 21.34
N ALA A 77 4.36 -3.92 20.79
CA ALA A 77 3.30 -3.18 21.51
C ALA A 77 3.75 -1.81 22.07
N THR A 78 4.78 -1.21 21.54
CA THR A 78 5.24 0.12 22.00
C THR A 78 4.38 1.27 21.46
N LEU A 79 3.58 1.02 20.40
CA LEU A 79 2.61 1.99 19.88
C LEU A 79 1.45 1.26 19.20
N GLY A 80 0.22 1.69 19.47
CA GLY A 80 -0.99 1.12 18.90
C GLY A 80 -1.30 -0.29 19.38
N GLU A 81 -1.93 -1.10 18.53
CA GLU A 81 -2.22 -2.50 18.84
C GLU A 81 -0.99 -3.38 18.62
N ARG A 82 -0.88 -4.45 19.42
CA ARG A 82 0.20 -5.43 19.26
C ARG A 82 -0.07 -6.33 18.05
N GLY A 83 0.94 -6.50 17.20
CA GLY A 83 0.90 -7.50 16.13
C GLY A 83 1.12 -6.93 14.74
N PHE A 84 0.63 -7.65 13.74
CA PHE A 84 0.70 -7.26 12.34
C PHE A 84 -0.54 -6.45 11.91
N VAL A 85 -0.42 -5.67 10.86
CA VAL A 85 -1.52 -4.82 10.33
C VAL A 85 -2.83 -5.59 10.12
N THR A 86 -2.76 -6.84 9.69
CA THR A 86 -3.95 -7.68 9.47
C THR A 86 -4.61 -8.20 10.74
N GLN A 87 -4.02 -7.94 11.90
CA GLN A 87 -4.58 -8.30 13.22
C GLN A 87 -5.24 -7.10 13.90
N HIS A 88 -5.10 -5.87 13.36
CA HIS A 88 -5.68 -4.68 13.94
C HIS A 88 -7.21 -4.74 13.94
N SER A 89 -7.82 -4.37 15.06
CA SER A 89 -9.28 -4.41 15.31
C SER A 89 -10.10 -3.62 14.29
N ILE A 90 -9.54 -2.55 13.70
CA ILE A 90 -10.19 -1.71 12.69
C ILE A 90 -10.71 -2.51 11.50
N LEU A 91 -10.02 -3.57 11.11
CA LEU A 91 -10.37 -4.39 9.94
C LEU A 91 -11.67 -5.20 10.13
N GLY A 92 -12.08 -5.42 11.37
CA GLY A 92 -13.36 -6.03 11.70
C GLY A 92 -14.43 -5.02 12.16
N ALA A 93 -14.01 -3.81 12.55
CA ALA A 93 -14.88 -2.80 13.12
C ALA A 93 -15.45 -1.81 12.09
N LYS A 94 -14.79 -1.65 10.94
CA LYS A 94 -15.16 -0.66 9.92
C LYS A 94 -15.20 -1.27 8.53
N HIS A 95 -16.19 -0.85 7.75
CA HIS A 95 -16.23 -1.15 6.31
C HIS A 95 -15.40 -0.12 5.54
N PHE A 96 -14.70 -0.60 4.50
CA PHE A 96 -13.93 0.23 3.59
C PHE A 96 -14.39 -0.01 2.15
N ASP A 97 -14.47 1.07 1.36
CA ASP A 97 -14.90 1.01 -0.04
C ASP A 97 -13.76 0.51 -0.97
N ALA A 98 -12.52 0.76 -0.59
CA ALA A 98 -11.33 0.23 -1.25
C ALA A 98 -10.15 0.19 -0.27
N ALA A 99 -9.13 -0.58 -0.64
CA ALA A 99 -7.89 -0.67 0.11
C ALA A 99 -6.66 -0.52 -0.81
N ALA A 100 -5.59 0.04 -0.26
CA ALA A 100 -4.29 0.10 -0.91
C ALA A 100 -3.19 -0.31 0.06
N ALA A 101 -2.19 -1.04 -0.40
CA ALA A 101 -1.08 -1.44 0.45
C ALA A 101 0.28 -1.26 -0.23
N CYS A 102 1.26 -0.85 0.57
CA CYS A 102 2.66 -0.80 0.19
C CYS A 102 3.55 -1.19 1.36
N GLY A 103 4.54 -2.05 1.10
CA GLY A 103 5.48 -2.53 2.11
C GLY A 103 5.95 -3.96 1.83
N PRO A 104 6.44 -4.68 2.84
CA PRO A 104 6.95 -6.03 2.65
C PRO A 104 5.95 -6.97 1.96
N LYS A 105 6.41 -7.77 0.99
CA LYS A 105 5.56 -8.68 0.22
C LYS A 105 4.66 -9.58 1.07
N PRO A 106 5.12 -10.15 2.20
CA PRO A 106 4.25 -10.93 3.10
C PRO A 106 3.09 -10.09 3.67
N MET A 107 3.35 -8.83 4.05
CA MET A 107 2.31 -7.92 4.54
C MET A 107 1.28 -7.62 3.46
N MET A 108 1.73 -7.25 2.25
CA MET A 108 0.83 -6.97 1.13
C MET A 108 -0.04 -8.18 0.77
N ARG A 109 0.52 -9.40 0.77
CA ARG A 109 -0.24 -10.64 0.56
C ARG A 109 -1.30 -10.87 1.64
N ALA A 110 -0.96 -10.63 2.90
CA ALA A 110 -1.90 -10.78 4.01
C ALA A 110 -3.05 -9.76 3.91
N VAL A 111 -2.74 -8.50 3.56
CA VAL A 111 -3.75 -7.45 3.32
C VAL A 111 -4.64 -7.81 2.13
N ALA A 112 -4.05 -8.29 1.03
CA ALA A 112 -4.80 -8.72 -0.15
C ALA A 112 -5.75 -9.90 0.14
N LEU A 113 -5.32 -10.85 0.98
CA LEU A 113 -6.16 -11.95 1.43
C LEU A 113 -7.34 -11.46 2.28
N TRP A 114 -7.07 -10.56 3.25
CA TRP A 114 -8.12 -9.92 4.04
C TRP A 114 -9.13 -9.19 3.14
N ALA A 115 -8.64 -8.35 2.22
CA ALA A 115 -9.49 -7.58 1.32
C ALA A 115 -10.39 -8.48 0.46
N ARG A 116 -9.82 -9.59 -0.06
CA ARG A 116 -10.59 -10.62 -0.81
C ARG A 116 -11.69 -11.24 0.04
N GLN A 117 -11.40 -11.59 1.30
CA GLN A 117 -12.39 -12.17 2.24
C GLN A 117 -13.48 -11.18 2.61
N ALA A 118 -13.11 -9.89 2.75
CA ALA A 118 -14.04 -8.81 3.06
C ALA A 118 -14.82 -8.28 1.84
N GLY A 119 -14.49 -8.74 0.61
CA GLY A 119 -15.10 -8.23 -0.62
C GLY A 119 -14.68 -6.80 -0.97
N VAL A 120 -13.53 -6.33 -0.45
CA VAL A 120 -13.01 -4.97 -0.65
C VAL A 120 -12.04 -4.95 -1.83
N PRO A 121 -12.24 -4.12 -2.87
CA PRO A 121 -11.26 -3.91 -3.93
C PRO A 121 -9.92 -3.47 -3.33
N CYS A 122 -8.82 -4.08 -3.78
CA CYS A 122 -7.50 -3.79 -3.20
C CYS A 122 -6.44 -3.68 -4.27
N GLU A 123 -5.61 -2.64 -4.16
CA GLU A 123 -4.42 -2.42 -4.96
C GLU A 123 -3.16 -2.52 -4.09
N VAL A 124 -2.07 -3.00 -4.68
CA VAL A 124 -0.76 -3.06 -4.00
C VAL A 124 0.32 -2.45 -4.87
N SER A 125 1.25 -1.74 -4.23
CA SER A 125 2.43 -1.22 -4.90
C SER A 125 3.62 -2.15 -4.67
N LEU A 126 4.09 -2.79 -5.75
CA LEU A 126 5.17 -3.76 -5.70
C LEU A 126 6.54 -3.06 -5.67
N GLU A 127 7.46 -3.63 -4.90
CA GLU A 127 8.87 -3.21 -4.81
C GLU A 127 9.78 -4.26 -5.46
N ASN A 128 9.65 -4.43 -6.78
CA ASN A 128 10.55 -5.32 -7.51
C ASN A 128 11.88 -4.60 -7.80
N MET A 129 12.96 -5.38 -7.82
CA MET A 129 14.28 -4.85 -8.19
C MET A 129 14.22 -4.27 -9.61
N MET A 130 14.68 -3.04 -9.78
CA MET A 130 14.70 -2.35 -11.07
C MET A 130 16.12 -2.03 -11.50
N ALA A 131 16.41 -2.20 -12.80
CA ALA A 131 17.66 -1.78 -13.41
C ALA A 131 17.42 -0.69 -14.49
N CYS A 132 16.67 -0.98 -15.55
CA CYS A 132 16.51 -0.03 -16.67
C CYS A 132 15.34 0.95 -16.52
N GLY A 133 14.24 0.59 -15.83
CA GLY A 133 13.01 1.38 -15.78
C GLY A 133 12.20 1.45 -17.08
N LEU A 134 12.63 0.76 -18.14
CA LEU A 134 12.08 0.87 -19.50
C LEU A 134 11.47 -0.43 -20.05
N GLY A 135 11.38 -1.48 -19.20
CA GLY A 135 10.86 -2.78 -19.63
C GLY A 135 11.82 -3.66 -20.42
N ALA A 136 13.06 -3.21 -20.69
CA ALA A 136 14.00 -3.90 -21.57
C ALA A 136 14.84 -4.98 -20.88
N CYS A 137 15.25 -4.78 -19.60
CA CYS A 137 16.18 -5.70 -18.91
C CYS A 137 15.50 -6.88 -18.25
N LEU A 138 14.17 -6.88 -18.12
CA LEU A 138 13.34 -7.90 -17.46
C LEU A 138 13.68 -8.16 -15.98
N CYS A 139 14.43 -7.26 -15.32
CA CYS A 139 14.84 -7.39 -13.93
C CYS A 139 13.66 -7.32 -12.96
N CYS A 140 12.64 -6.50 -13.29
CA CYS A 140 11.48 -6.24 -12.44
C CYS A 140 10.25 -7.08 -12.80
N VAL A 141 10.42 -8.20 -13.48
CA VAL A 141 9.29 -9.05 -13.91
C VAL A 141 8.51 -9.57 -12.70
N GLU A 142 7.19 -9.45 -12.77
CA GLU A 142 6.23 -10.09 -11.85
C GLU A 142 5.28 -11.00 -12.66
N LYS A 143 4.92 -12.12 -12.05
CA LYS A 143 3.95 -13.05 -12.63
C LYS A 143 2.53 -12.61 -12.29
N THR A 144 1.73 -12.37 -13.32
CA THR A 144 0.31 -12.00 -13.20
C THR A 144 -0.59 -13.03 -13.86
N VAL A 145 -1.90 -12.89 -13.71
CA VAL A 145 -2.89 -13.71 -14.42
C VAL A 145 -2.85 -13.51 -15.93
N ARG A 146 -2.30 -12.37 -16.39
CA ARG A 146 -2.09 -12.06 -17.82
C ARG A 146 -0.75 -12.56 -18.36
N GLY A 147 0.07 -13.20 -17.52
CA GLY A 147 1.44 -13.61 -17.82
C GLY A 147 2.49 -12.76 -17.09
N ASN A 148 3.72 -12.81 -17.57
CA ASN A 148 4.83 -12.04 -17.01
C ASN A 148 4.78 -10.60 -17.49
N VAL A 149 4.86 -9.63 -16.57
CA VAL A 149 4.85 -8.20 -16.87
C VAL A 149 6.03 -7.49 -16.21
N CYS A 150 6.49 -6.40 -16.80
CA CYS A 150 7.54 -5.55 -16.21
C CYS A 150 6.91 -4.54 -15.26
N VAL A 151 7.23 -4.61 -13.96
CA VAL A 151 6.69 -3.71 -12.93
C VAL A 151 7.04 -2.24 -13.21
N CYS A 152 8.17 -1.95 -13.85
CA CYS A 152 8.57 -0.59 -14.18
C CYS A 152 7.71 0.09 -15.25
N THR A 153 6.98 -0.66 -16.08
CA THR A 153 6.13 -0.13 -17.15
C THR A 153 4.64 -0.34 -16.86
N GLU A 154 4.27 -1.50 -16.31
CA GLU A 154 2.87 -1.87 -16.07
C GLU A 154 2.42 -1.71 -14.61
N GLY A 155 3.37 -1.61 -13.69
CA GLY A 155 3.18 -1.32 -12.29
C GLY A 155 3.73 0.08 -11.94
N PRO A 156 4.17 0.34 -10.71
CA PRO A 156 4.29 -0.63 -9.60
C PRO A 156 2.96 -1.03 -8.95
N VAL A 157 1.87 -0.32 -9.23
CA VAL A 157 0.56 -0.59 -8.64
C VAL A 157 -0.22 -1.59 -9.49
N PHE A 158 -0.73 -2.62 -8.81
CA PHE A 158 -1.57 -3.66 -9.41
C PHE A 158 -2.81 -3.92 -8.56
N PRO A 159 -3.98 -4.11 -9.18
CA PRO A 159 -5.11 -4.75 -8.50
C PRO A 159 -4.70 -6.14 -8.02
N THR A 160 -5.06 -6.51 -6.79
CA THR A 160 -4.69 -7.82 -6.23
C THR A 160 -5.29 -9.00 -7.00
N THR A 161 -6.35 -8.76 -7.77
CA THR A 161 -6.97 -9.74 -8.67
C THR A 161 -6.10 -10.09 -9.89
N GLU A 162 -5.14 -9.25 -10.24
CA GLU A 162 -4.20 -9.53 -11.33
C GLU A 162 -2.98 -10.34 -10.88
N LEU A 163 -2.71 -10.42 -9.57
CA LEU A 163 -1.55 -11.10 -9.03
C LEU A 163 -1.83 -12.58 -8.75
N THR A 164 -0.86 -13.44 -9.06
CA THR A 164 -0.96 -14.90 -8.83
C THR A 164 -0.60 -15.28 -7.38
N TRP A 165 -1.18 -14.55 -6.42
CA TRP A 165 -0.86 -14.73 -5.00
C TRP A 165 -1.77 -15.75 -4.29
N PHE A 166 -2.89 -16.09 -4.94
CA PHE A 166 -3.94 -16.98 -4.40
C PHE A 166 -4.39 -18.00 -5.44
#